data_9a764b8cd8aa649fdce3cae4de2b68e7
#
_entry.id   9a764b8cd8aa649fdce3cae4de2b68e7
#
_cell.length_a   1.000
_cell.length_b   1.000
_cell.length_c   1.000
_cell.angle_alpha   90.00
_cell.angle_beta   90.00
_cell.angle_gamma   90.00
#
_symmetry.space_group_name_H-M   'P 1'
#
loop_
_entity.id
_entity.type
_entity.pdbx_description
1 polymer ?
#
loop_
_entity_poly.entity_id
_entity_poly.type
_entity_poly.pdbx_seq_one_letter_code
_entity_poly.pdbx_strand_id
1 'polypeptide(L)'
;VELPSGLWRATLPTAPCDASPEYYLSLQTQSGLAVQDPLLAPDAVYTAGVISDVLIAFNDDGETDPGWTVTCDAADGCWDRGTPVGGGDRGDPPADGDASGQCWLTDNVDGNTDVDGGSTILTSPVLDASFDGATLNYLRWYSNDSGASPNEDTLVVDVSDDGGATWVNLEVIGPTGPGTGGGWFDVSFVVADIPGIQPSEQFRVRFNASDVGNGSVIEAGIDGISVVAISCVDESCQGDVDGNGTVGVEDLLAVIADWNCSSDCTADINGDLLVNVGDLLLVIGGWGNCNGG
;
A
#
# COMPACT_ATOMS: atom_id res chain seq x y z
N VAL A 1 14.29 19.19 15.18
CA VAL A 1 13.81 19.39 16.56
C VAL A 1 13.76 18.04 17.26
N GLU A 2 14.35 17.94 18.46
CA GLU A 2 14.28 16.74 19.30
C GLU A 2 12.88 16.61 19.91
N LEU A 3 12.31 15.41 19.85
CA LEU A 3 11.01 15.07 20.43
C LEU A 3 11.20 14.46 21.83
N PRO A 4 10.17 14.49 22.72
CA PRO A 4 10.26 13.94 24.06
C PRO A 4 10.64 12.44 24.14
N SER A 5 10.46 11.69 23.04
CA SER A 5 10.83 10.28 22.87
C SER A 5 12.32 10.06 22.58
N GLY A 6 13.14 11.11 22.48
CA GLY A 6 14.51 11.02 21.99
C GLY A 6 14.65 10.90 20.48
N LEU A 7 13.54 10.98 19.75
CA LEU A 7 13.52 11.03 18.30
C LEU A 7 13.76 12.46 17.80
N TRP A 8 14.27 12.59 16.59
CA TRP A 8 14.49 13.87 15.95
C TRP A 8 13.53 14.05 14.78
N ARG A 9 12.90 15.23 14.70
CA ARG A 9 12.09 15.63 13.54
C ARG A 9 12.88 16.63 12.71
N ALA A 10 13.09 16.32 11.44
CA ALA A 10 13.54 17.23 10.41
C ALA A 10 12.36 17.56 9.47
N THR A 11 12.28 18.80 9.02
CA THR A 11 11.31 19.21 7.99
C THR A 11 12.09 19.42 6.71
N LEU A 12 11.72 18.73 5.66
CA LEU A 12 12.28 18.97 4.33
C LEU A 12 11.77 20.32 3.79
N PRO A 13 12.53 21.00 2.94
CA PRO A 13 12.03 22.18 2.22
C PRO A 13 10.78 21.83 1.40
N THR A 14 9.91 22.80 1.18
CA THR A 14 8.82 22.64 0.23
C THR A 14 9.38 22.40 -1.17
N ALA A 15 8.82 21.44 -1.88
CA ALA A 15 9.18 21.12 -3.24
C ALA A 15 7.88 20.94 -4.06
N PRO A 16 7.92 21.18 -5.39
CA PRO A 16 6.75 20.92 -6.24
C PRO A 16 6.33 19.46 -6.15
N CYS A 17 5.05 19.21 -6.39
CA CYS A 17 4.53 17.86 -6.53
C CYS A 17 5.27 17.14 -7.67
N ASP A 18 5.39 15.83 -7.61
CA ASP A 18 6.26 14.99 -8.46
C ASP A 18 7.77 15.20 -8.30
N ALA A 19 8.20 16.14 -7.48
CA ALA A 19 9.62 16.23 -7.18
C ALA A 19 10.09 15.01 -6.38
N SER A 20 11.32 14.60 -6.66
CA SER A 20 11.99 13.53 -5.91
C SER A 20 13.25 14.08 -5.22
N PRO A 21 13.10 14.88 -4.15
CA PRO A 21 14.24 15.42 -3.43
C PRO A 21 15.10 14.30 -2.86
N GLU A 22 16.39 14.45 -3.03
CA GLU A 22 17.40 13.59 -2.43
C GLU A 22 17.83 14.15 -1.07
N TYR A 23 18.00 13.28 -0.09
CA TYR A 23 18.46 13.68 1.24
C TYR A 23 19.34 12.61 1.89
N TYR A 24 20.12 13.01 2.85
CA TYR A 24 20.81 12.11 3.76
C TYR A 24 20.84 12.71 5.17
N LEU A 25 21.05 11.88 6.16
CA LEU A 25 21.18 12.30 7.54
C LEU A 25 22.66 12.44 7.91
N SER A 26 23.00 13.48 8.65
CA SER A 26 24.36 13.67 9.18
C SER A 26 24.28 14.07 10.64
N LEU A 27 24.97 13.32 11.49
CA LEU A 27 25.10 13.57 12.91
C LEU A 27 26.57 13.84 13.25
N GLN A 28 26.84 14.90 13.97
CA GLN A 28 28.16 15.16 14.53
C GLN A 28 28.17 14.85 16.02
N THR A 29 29.03 13.94 16.44
CA THR A 29 29.24 13.63 17.86
C THR A 29 29.96 14.75 18.57
N GLN A 30 29.90 14.80 19.92
CA GLN A 30 30.63 15.77 20.72
C GLN A 30 32.17 15.67 20.56
N SER A 31 32.67 14.50 20.12
CA SER A 31 34.08 14.29 19.78
C SER A 31 34.48 14.79 18.38
N GLY A 32 33.52 15.31 17.61
CA GLY A 32 33.74 15.81 16.25
C GLY A 32 33.67 14.72 15.15
N LEU A 33 33.33 13.47 15.49
CA LEU A 33 33.13 12.43 14.51
C LEU A 33 31.79 12.67 13.79
N ALA A 34 31.81 12.69 12.45
CA ALA A 34 30.60 12.72 11.64
C ALA A 34 30.13 11.28 11.36
N VAL A 35 28.85 11.01 11.58
CA VAL A 35 28.16 9.79 11.20
C VAL A 35 27.11 10.17 10.17
N GLN A 36 27.05 9.43 9.07
CA GLN A 36 26.14 9.67 7.96
C GLN A 36 25.27 8.44 7.72
N ASP A 37 24.03 8.68 7.29
CA ASP A 37 23.09 7.66 6.89
C ASP A 37 22.38 8.13 5.60
N PRO A 38 22.46 7.38 4.49
CA PRO A 38 23.20 6.11 4.34
C PRO A 38 24.73 6.27 4.52
N LEU A 39 25.41 5.20 4.86
CA LEU A 39 26.83 5.20 5.25
C LEU A 39 27.78 5.84 4.22
N LEU A 40 27.40 5.79 2.93
CA LEU A 40 28.20 6.35 1.82
C LEU A 40 27.73 7.77 1.40
N ALA A 41 26.93 8.45 2.22
CA ALA A 41 26.50 9.80 1.90
C ALA A 41 27.71 10.78 1.79
N PRO A 42 27.71 11.74 0.86
CA PRO A 42 26.62 12.08 -0.07
C PRO A 42 26.56 11.27 -1.36
N ASP A 43 27.44 10.27 -1.56
CA ASP A 43 27.46 9.44 -2.78
C ASP A 43 26.27 8.45 -2.82
N ALA A 44 25.69 8.12 -1.68
CA ALA A 44 24.42 7.44 -1.53
C ALA A 44 23.45 8.34 -0.79
N VAL A 45 22.20 8.40 -1.24
CA VAL A 45 21.13 9.26 -0.71
C VAL A 45 19.82 8.50 -0.60
N TYR A 46 18.94 8.98 0.25
CA TYR A 46 17.52 8.63 0.23
C TYR A 46 16.78 9.55 -0.74
N THR A 47 15.71 9.07 -1.34
CA THR A 47 14.78 9.88 -2.12
C THR A 47 13.41 9.90 -1.44
N ALA A 48 12.72 11.03 -1.53
CA ALA A 48 11.33 11.17 -1.08
C ALA A 48 10.46 11.66 -2.23
N GLY A 49 9.31 11.01 -2.47
CA GLY A 49 8.31 11.56 -3.38
C GLY A 49 7.58 12.72 -2.73
N VAL A 50 7.38 13.81 -3.45
CA VAL A 50 6.52 14.93 -3.01
C VAL A 50 5.15 14.74 -3.62
N ILE A 51 4.13 14.65 -2.76
CA ILE A 51 2.74 14.42 -3.12
C ILE A 51 1.87 15.51 -2.52
N SER A 52 0.74 15.82 -3.16
CA SER A 52 -0.25 16.74 -2.60
C SER A 52 -1.35 16.03 -1.82
N ASP A 53 -1.72 14.82 -2.24
CA ASP A 53 -2.78 14.06 -1.60
C ASP A 53 -2.56 12.55 -1.69
N VAL A 54 -3.20 11.80 -0.79
CA VAL A 54 -3.25 10.34 -0.77
C VAL A 54 -4.72 9.91 -0.73
N LEU A 55 -5.19 9.31 -1.80
CA LEU A 55 -6.47 8.62 -1.80
C LEU A 55 -6.28 7.23 -1.19
N ILE A 56 -7.01 6.94 -0.11
CA ILE A 56 -7.04 5.61 0.52
C ILE A 56 -8.37 4.97 0.15
N ALA A 57 -8.36 4.04 -0.80
CA ALA A 57 -9.56 3.31 -1.20
C ALA A 57 -9.84 2.10 -0.30
N PHE A 58 -8.77 1.51 0.21
CA PHE A 58 -8.86 0.40 1.17
C PHE A 58 -7.67 0.46 2.12
N ASN A 59 -7.93 0.16 3.39
CA ASN A 59 -6.90 -0.04 4.40
C ASN A 59 -7.39 -1.05 5.44
N ASP A 60 -6.60 -2.06 5.69
CA ASP A 60 -6.85 -3.11 6.67
C ASP A 60 -5.56 -3.40 7.43
N ASP A 61 -5.58 -3.08 8.72
CA ASP A 61 -4.51 -3.30 9.68
C ASP A 61 -4.66 -4.63 10.46
N GLY A 62 -5.53 -5.52 9.99
CA GLY A 62 -5.79 -6.79 10.66
C GLY A 62 -6.66 -6.72 11.92
N GLU A 63 -6.96 -5.54 12.47
CA GLU A 63 -7.69 -5.38 13.73
C GLU A 63 -9.18 -5.73 13.62
N THR A 64 -9.73 -5.62 12.42
CA THR A 64 -11.12 -6.00 12.10
C THR A 64 -11.14 -6.85 10.84
N ASP A 65 -12.22 -7.60 10.62
CA ASP A 65 -12.41 -8.35 9.37
C ASP A 65 -13.37 -7.59 8.42
N PRO A 66 -12.85 -6.93 7.37
CA PRO A 66 -13.68 -6.23 6.38
C PRO A 66 -14.37 -7.16 5.37
N GLY A 67 -14.27 -8.47 5.52
CA GLY A 67 -14.92 -9.45 4.65
C GLY A 67 -13.96 -10.35 3.88
N TRP A 68 -12.82 -10.68 4.47
CA TRP A 68 -11.92 -11.71 3.95
C TRP A 68 -12.58 -13.08 3.94
N THR A 69 -12.16 -13.93 3.04
CA THR A 69 -12.65 -15.30 2.93
C THR A 69 -11.49 -16.28 2.92
N VAL A 70 -11.63 -17.36 3.70
CA VAL A 70 -10.66 -18.46 3.76
C VAL A 70 -11.23 -19.67 3.05
N THR A 71 -10.45 -20.26 2.14
CA THR A 71 -10.69 -21.58 1.57
C THR A 71 -9.52 -22.47 1.92
N CYS A 72 -9.78 -23.61 2.52
CA CYS A 72 -8.73 -24.47 3.05
C CYS A 72 -9.06 -25.93 2.73
N ASP A 73 -8.09 -26.66 2.17
CA ASP A 73 -8.12 -28.11 2.03
C ASP A 73 -6.92 -28.79 2.71
N ALA A 74 -6.07 -28.00 3.37
CA ALA A 74 -5.03 -28.50 4.24
C ALA A 74 -5.61 -29.30 5.39
N ALA A 75 -4.87 -30.30 5.85
CA ALA A 75 -5.28 -31.11 7.02
C ALA A 75 -5.19 -30.31 8.32
N ASP A 76 -4.29 -29.35 8.38
CA ASP A 76 -4.09 -28.36 9.46
C ASP A 76 -3.56 -27.05 8.89
N GLY A 77 -3.55 -25.97 9.64
CA GLY A 77 -2.89 -24.71 9.28
C GLY A 77 -3.70 -23.76 8.37
N CYS A 78 -5.03 -23.75 8.48
CA CYS A 78 -5.85 -22.76 7.76
C CYS A 78 -5.58 -21.34 8.24
N TRP A 79 -5.74 -20.35 7.33
CA TRP A 79 -5.64 -18.94 7.70
C TRP A 79 -6.60 -18.59 8.84
N ASP A 80 -6.09 -17.89 9.82
CA ASP A 80 -6.84 -17.34 10.95
C ASP A 80 -6.37 -15.89 11.21
N ARG A 81 -7.24 -15.08 11.79
CA ARG A 81 -6.94 -13.69 12.14
C ARG A 81 -6.79 -13.54 13.64
N GLY A 82 -5.72 -12.96 14.10
CA GLY A 82 -5.49 -12.75 15.53
C GLY A 82 -4.14 -12.15 15.85
N THR A 83 -3.92 -11.98 17.17
CA THR A 83 -2.60 -11.63 17.68
C THR A 83 -1.68 -12.85 17.55
N PRO A 84 -0.46 -12.69 16.99
CA PRO A 84 0.48 -13.80 16.85
C PRO A 84 0.75 -14.52 18.19
N VAL A 85 0.71 -15.84 18.16
CA VAL A 85 1.08 -16.72 19.28
C VAL A 85 2.30 -17.57 18.88
N GLY A 86 2.85 -18.37 19.82
CA GLY A 86 3.99 -19.25 19.53
C GLY A 86 5.38 -18.60 19.59
N GLY A 87 5.48 -17.29 19.43
CA GLY A 87 6.72 -16.52 19.65
C GLY A 87 7.82 -16.72 18.61
N GLY A 88 7.54 -17.29 17.44
CA GLY A 88 8.49 -17.49 16.36
C GLY A 88 9.31 -18.78 16.46
N ASP A 89 8.96 -19.70 17.34
CA ASP A 89 9.76 -20.91 17.61
C ASP A 89 9.78 -21.89 16.42
N ARG A 90 8.76 -21.82 15.53
CA ARG A 90 8.65 -22.70 14.34
C ARG A 90 8.75 -21.95 13.02
N GLY A 91 9.10 -20.67 13.04
CA GLY A 91 9.13 -19.82 11.84
C GLY A 91 7.86 -18.98 11.67
N ASP A 92 6.90 -19.08 12.60
CA ASP A 92 5.73 -18.22 12.72
C ASP A 92 6.14 -16.77 13.07
N PRO A 93 5.33 -15.75 12.73
CA PRO A 93 5.61 -14.38 13.13
C PRO A 93 5.57 -14.21 14.65
N PRO A 94 6.63 -13.68 15.30
CA PRO A 94 6.63 -13.44 16.74
C PRO A 94 5.79 -12.22 17.17
N ALA A 95 5.39 -11.39 16.20
CA ALA A 95 4.53 -10.22 16.34
C ALA A 95 3.90 -9.89 14.99
N ASP A 96 2.82 -9.09 15.00
CA ASP A 96 2.22 -8.52 13.79
C ASP A 96 3.21 -7.64 13.02
N GLY A 97 2.87 -7.31 11.79
CA GLY A 97 3.78 -6.63 10.87
C GLY A 97 3.82 -5.12 11.04
N ASP A 98 2.68 -4.51 11.34
CA ASP A 98 2.51 -3.06 11.40
C ASP A 98 2.44 -2.48 12.82
N ALA A 99 2.52 -3.33 13.84
CA ALA A 99 2.42 -3.01 15.26
C ALA A 99 1.01 -2.53 15.70
N SER A 100 -0.05 -2.89 14.97
CA SER A 100 -1.45 -2.66 15.37
C SER A 100 -1.92 -3.67 16.42
N GLY A 101 -1.52 -4.94 16.30
CA GLY A 101 -1.76 -6.00 17.31
C GLY A 101 -2.27 -7.32 16.74
N GLN A 102 -3.00 -7.32 15.62
CA GLN A 102 -3.53 -8.51 14.95
C GLN A 102 -3.16 -8.52 13.47
N CYS A 103 -3.02 -9.71 12.91
CA CYS A 103 -2.80 -9.93 11.49
C CYS A 103 -3.45 -11.25 11.04
N TRP A 104 -3.36 -11.57 9.76
CA TRP A 104 -3.71 -12.88 9.22
C TRP A 104 -2.51 -13.81 9.27
N LEU A 105 -2.70 -15.00 9.81
CA LEU A 105 -1.66 -16.01 10.05
C LEU A 105 -2.15 -17.38 9.63
N THR A 106 -1.26 -18.22 9.14
CA THR A 106 -1.53 -19.64 9.06
C THR A 106 -1.42 -20.24 10.47
N ASP A 107 -2.38 -21.06 10.86
CA ASP A 107 -2.40 -21.82 12.11
C ASP A 107 -1.95 -21.05 13.38
N ASN A 108 -2.63 -19.96 13.70
CA ASN A 108 -2.29 -19.11 14.84
C ASN A 108 -2.52 -19.79 16.19
N VAL A 109 -1.85 -20.93 16.40
CA VAL A 109 -1.93 -21.77 17.61
C VAL A 109 -0.53 -22.05 18.14
N ASP A 110 -0.34 -21.93 19.46
CA ASP A 110 0.93 -22.27 20.09
C ASP A 110 1.18 -23.78 20.04
N GLY A 111 2.35 -24.20 19.56
CA GLY A 111 2.75 -25.60 19.57
C GLY A 111 3.40 -26.09 18.28
N ASN A 112 3.17 -27.37 17.95
CA ASN A 112 3.74 -28.02 16.79
C ASN A 112 2.68 -28.09 15.66
N THR A 113 2.22 -26.94 15.23
CA THR A 113 1.20 -26.78 14.20
C THR A 113 1.73 -25.83 13.11
N ASP A 114 1.35 -26.08 11.88
CA ASP A 114 1.72 -25.34 10.67
C ASP A 114 0.82 -25.78 9.51
N VAL A 115 0.98 -25.26 8.31
CA VAL A 115 0.20 -25.77 7.17
C VAL A 115 0.65 -27.16 6.82
N ASP A 116 -0.27 -28.16 6.97
CA ASP A 116 0.00 -29.56 6.71
C ASP A 116 -0.91 -30.14 5.61
N GLY A 117 -0.28 -30.76 4.61
CA GLY A 117 -0.92 -31.68 3.65
C GLY A 117 -2.06 -31.09 2.83
N GLY A 118 -1.84 -29.92 2.23
CA GLY A 118 -2.80 -29.23 1.38
C GLY A 118 -2.49 -27.77 1.20
N SER A 119 -3.51 -26.96 0.99
CA SER A 119 -3.37 -25.52 0.80
C SER A 119 -4.43 -24.73 1.57
N THR A 120 -4.07 -23.50 1.93
CA THR A 120 -4.98 -22.54 2.53
C THR A 120 -4.90 -21.21 1.79
N ILE A 121 -6.04 -20.66 1.38
CA ILE A 121 -6.14 -19.47 0.55
C ILE A 121 -6.92 -18.39 1.31
N LEU A 122 -6.28 -17.27 1.56
CA LEU A 122 -6.89 -16.05 2.05
C LEU A 122 -7.22 -15.14 0.87
N THR A 123 -8.48 -14.75 0.70
CA THR A 123 -8.93 -13.89 -0.41
C THR A 123 -9.58 -12.62 0.12
N SER A 124 -9.16 -11.48 -0.40
CA SER A 124 -9.68 -10.16 -0.02
C SER A 124 -11.17 -9.98 -0.35
N PRO A 125 -11.88 -9.05 0.30
CA PRO A 125 -13.10 -8.49 -0.28
C PRO A 125 -12.82 -7.86 -1.65
N VAL A 126 -13.85 -7.40 -2.34
CA VAL A 126 -13.69 -6.58 -3.55
C VAL A 126 -13.12 -5.23 -3.15
N LEU A 127 -12.07 -4.82 -3.82
CA LEU A 127 -11.35 -3.57 -3.61
C LEU A 127 -11.55 -2.67 -4.83
N ASP A 128 -11.63 -1.37 -4.62
CA ASP A 128 -11.60 -0.41 -5.72
C ASP A 128 -10.12 -0.03 -6.00
N ALA A 129 -9.64 -0.42 -7.17
CA ALA A 129 -8.33 -0.06 -7.70
C ALA A 129 -8.46 0.59 -9.09
N SER A 130 -9.60 1.25 -9.38
CA SER A 130 -9.91 1.81 -10.69
C SER A 130 -9.25 3.16 -10.96
N PHE A 131 -8.73 3.84 -9.95
CA PHE A 131 -8.14 5.17 -10.07
C PHE A 131 -6.69 5.13 -10.54
N ASP A 132 -6.28 6.21 -11.16
CA ASP A 132 -4.92 6.36 -11.67
C ASP A 132 -3.87 6.29 -10.55
N GLY A 133 -2.79 5.57 -10.79
CA GLY A 133 -1.74 5.35 -9.79
C GLY A 133 -2.12 4.44 -8.62
N ALA A 134 -3.25 3.71 -8.70
CA ALA A 134 -3.64 2.75 -7.68
C ALA A 134 -2.50 1.77 -7.37
N THR A 135 -2.14 1.67 -6.10
CA THR A 135 -1.03 0.87 -5.61
C THR A 135 -1.54 -0.09 -4.53
N LEU A 136 -1.33 -1.38 -4.73
CA LEU A 136 -1.54 -2.42 -3.74
C LEU A 136 -0.31 -2.52 -2.85
N ASN A 137 -0.49 -2.38 -1.54
CA ASN A 137 0.57 -2.59 -0.55
C ASN A 137 0.13 -3.65 0.45
N TYR A 138 1.08 -4.42 0.97
CA TYR A 138 0.89 -5.35 2.07
C TYR A 138 2.22 -5.72 2.72
N LEU A 139 2.17 -6.13 3.96
CA LEU A 139 3.24 -6.82 4.66
C LEU A 139 3.03 -8.32 4.52
N ARG A 140 4.08 -9.07 4.20
CA ARG A 140 4.03 -10.52 4.15
C ARG A 140 5.15 -11.17 4.93
N TRP A 141 4.82 -12.28 5.56
CA TRP A 141 5.73 -13.20 6.22
C TRP A 141 5.65 -14.56 5.53
N TYR A 142 6.76 -15.23 5.36
CA TYR A 142 6.78 -16.62 4.90
C TYR A 142 8.01 -17.36 5.41
N SER A 143 7.80 -18.59 5.90
CA SER A 143 8.84 -19.50 6.34
C SER A 143 8.54 -20.90 5.81
N ASN A 144 9.56 -21.55 5.23
CA ASN A 144 9.54 -22.94 4.75
C ASN A 144 10.90 -23.63 4.87
N ASP A 145 11.80 -23.09 5.70
CA ASP A 145 13.20 -23.56 5.80
C ASP A 145 13.41 -24.66 6.87
N SER A 146 12.32 -25.16 7.45
CA SER A 146 12.30 -26.15 8.52
C SER A 146 11.44 -27.37 8.15
N GLY A 147 11.50 -28.42 8.99
CA GLY A 147 10.73 -29.65 8.79
C GLY A 147 11.50 -30.79 8.14
N ALA A 148 10.76 -31.78 7.60
CA ALA A 148 11.36 -32.99 7.02
C ALA A 148 11.87 -32.77 5.58
N SER A 149 11.20 -31.88 4.84
CA SER A 149 11.52 -31.52 3.44
C SER A 149 11.55 -30.01 3.25
N PRO A 150 12.46 -29.28 3.91
CA PRO A 150 12.51 -27.83 3.84
C PRO A 150 12.83 -27.33 2.44
N ASN A 151 12.31 -26.13 2.11
CA ASN A 151 12.54 -25.45 0.84
C ASN A 151 11.95 -26.18 -0.38
N GLU A 152 10.80 -26.83 -0.25
CA GLU A 152 10.06 -27.46 -1.34
C GLU A 152 8.78 -26.69 -1.72
N ASP A 153 8.20 -25.92 -0.80
CA ASP A 153 6.92 -25.24 -0.93
C ASP A 153 7.01 -23.75 -1.18
N THR A 154 5.86 -23.10 -1.48
CA THR A 154 5.81 -21.69 -1.86
C THR A 154 4.57 -21.00 -1.26
N LEU A 155 4.70 -19.70 -1.01
CA LEU A 155 3.57 -18.78 -0.88
C LEU A 155 3.32 -18.12 -2.24
N VAL A 156 2.11 -18.26 -2.76
CA VAL A 156 1.70 -17.69 -4.05
C VAL A 156 0.74 -16.55 -3.81
N VAL A 157 1.01 -15.40 -4.43
CA VAL A 157 0.11 -14.24 -4.41
C VAL A 157 -0.43 -14.02 -5.81
N ASP A 158 -1.76 -14.01 -5.93
CA ASP A 158 -2.44 -13.75 -7.18
C ASP A 158 -3.38 -12.55 -7.04
N VAL A 159 -3.61 -11.84 -8.13
CA VAL A 159 -4.55 -10.73 -8.23
C VAL A 159 -5.59 -10.97 -9.33
N SER A 160 -6.71 -10.30 -9.22
CA SER A 160 -7.84 -10.36 -10.16
C SER A 160 -8.40 -8.96 -10.37
N ASP A 161 -8.80 -8.62 -11.58
CA ASP A 161 -9.50 -7.38 -11.93
C ASP A 161 -10.99 -7.60 -12.29
N ASP A 162 -11.49 -8.85 -12.16
CA ASP A 162 -12.83 -9.27 -12.52
C ASP A 162 -13.63 -9.91 -11.37
N GLY A 163 -13.32 -9.53 -10.14
CA GLY A 163 -14.00 -10.01 -8.93
C GLY A 163 -13.61 -11.43 -8.52
N GLY A 164 -12.52 -11.96 -9.05
CA GLY A 164 -12.03 -13.31 -8.75
C GLY A 164 -12.48 -14.37 -9.75
N ALA A 165 -13.05 -13.98 -10.90
CA ALA A 165 -13.39 -14.93 -11.94
C ALA A 165 -12.15 -15.46 -12.66
N THR A 166 -11.15 -14.62 -12.88
CA THR A 166 -9.82 -15.01 -13.35
C THR A 166 -8.71 -14.45 -12.45
N TRP A 167 -7.57 -15.14 -12.40
CA TRP A 167 -6.46 -14.77 -11.54
C TRP A 167 -5.15 -14.71 -12.31
N VAL A 168 -4.35 -13.68 -12.02
CA VAL A 168 -3.02 -13.49 -12.55
C VAL A 168 -2.02 -13.59 -11.41
N ASN A 169 -0.94 -14.34 -11.61
CA ASN A 169 0.11 -14.46 -10.61
C ASN A 169 0.85 -13.14 -10.46
N LEU A 170 0.94 -12.63 -9.23
CA LEU A 170 1.65 -11.41 -8.87
C LEU A 170 3.06 -11.72 -8.41
N GLU A 171 3.21 -12.61 -7.41
CA GLU A 171 4.51 -13.07 -6.95
C GLU A 171 4.46 -14.51 -6.44
N VAL A 172 5.62 -15.16 -6.42
CA VAL A 172 5.84 -16.47 -5.80
C VAL A 172 7.04 -16.36 -4.88
N ILE A 173 6.83 -16.61 -3.59
CA ILE A 173 7.87 -16.61 -2.58
C ILE A 173 8.26 -18.07 -2.32
N GLY A 174 9.53 -18.39 -2.49
CA GLY A 174 10.02 -19.76 -2.37
C GLY A 174 10.21 -20.47 -3.72
N PRO A 175 10.56 -21.77 -3.70
CA PRO A 175 10.83 -22.57 -2.51
C PRO A 175 12.11 -22.16 -1.76
N THR A 176 13.01 -21.42 -2.41
CA THR A 176 14.26 -20.89 -1.83
C THR A 176 14.45 -19.43 -2.20
N GLY A 177 15.23 -18.69 -1.44
CA GLY A 177 15.58 -17.31 -1.75
C GLY A 177 15.17 -16.32 -0.66
N PRO A 178 15.16 -15.01 -0.97
CA PRO A 178 14.78 -14.00 -0.01
C PRO A 178 13.35 -14.19 0.49
N GLY A 179 13.13 -14.04 1.81
CA GLY A 179 11.81 -14.10 2.43
C GLY A 179 11.24 -15.50 2.63
N THR A 180 12.07 -16.55 2.63
CA THR A 180 11.66 -17.94 2.90
C THR A 180 12.07 -18.47 4.28
N GLY A 181 12.74 -17.66 5.07
CA GLY A 181 13.15 -17.99 6.46
C GLY A 181 12.53 -17.06 7.48
N GLY A 182 11.31 -16.60 7.24
CA GLY A 182 10.61 -15.63 8.11
C GLY A 182 11.08 -14.19 7.89
N GLY A 183 10.46 -13.26 8.63
CA GLY A 183 10.63 -11.81 8.52
C GLY A 183 9.49 -11.14 7.77
N TRP A 184 9.03 -10.01 8.29
CA TRP A 184 8.06 -9.17 7.60
C TRP A 184 8.72 -8.42 6.44
N PHE A 185 8.14 -8.50 5.26
CA PHE A 185 8.56 -7.82 4.03
C PHE A 185 7.46 -6.88 3.57
N ASP A 186 7.81 -5.61 3.41
CA ASP A 186 6.95 -4.59 2.83
C ASP A 186 6.95 -4.74 1.29
N VAL A 187 5.76 -4.82 0.71
CA VAL A 187 5.54 -5.10 -0.72
C VAL A 187 4.58 -4.08 -1.30
N SER A 188 4.93 -3.57 -2.47
CA SER A 188 4.16 -2.52 -3.15
C SER A 188 4.14 -2.77 -4.66
N PHE A 189 2.94 -2.73 -5.28
CA PHE A 189 2.75 -2.90 -6.72
C PHE A 189 1.79 -1.83 -7.25
N VAL A 190 2.22 -1.07 -8.25
CA VAL A 190 1.31 -0.23 -9.03
C VAL A 190 0.41 -1.15 -9.86
N VAL A 191 -0.90 -1.06 -9.66
CA VAL A 191 -1.87 -2.00 -10.27
C VAL A 191 -1.81 -1.97 -11.79
N ALA A 192 -1.67 -0.79 -12.38
CA ALA A 192 -1.57 -0.63 -13.85
C ALA A 192 -0.30 -1.26 -14.46
N ASP A 193 0.74 -1.48 -13.66
CA ASP A 193 2.01 -2.08 -14.11
C ASP A 193 2.01 -3.61 -14.02
N ILE A 194 0.96 -4.22 -13.44
CA ILE A 194 0.86 -5.68 -13.33
C ILE A 194 0.47 -6.27 -14.70
N PRO A 195 1.31 -7.11 -15.32
CA PRO A 195 1.01 -7.66 -16.62
C PRO A 195 -0.27 -8.50 -16.64
N GLY A 196 -1.24 -8.13 -17.45
CA GLY A 196 -2.51 -8.85 -17.59
C GLY A 196 -3.62 -8.39 -16.64
N ILE A 197 -3.37 -7.38 -15.82
CA ILE A 197 -4.35 -6.72 -14.95
C ILE A 197 -4.67 -5.33 -15.49
N GLN A 198 -5.94 -4.93 -15.34
CA GLN A 198 -6.39 -3.56 -15.57
C GLN A 198 -6.91 -2.94 -14.28
N PRO A 199 -6.68 -1.64 -14.02
CA PRO A 199 -7.34 -0.93 -12.92
C PRO A 199 -8.86 -1.14 -12.95
N SER A 200 -9.45 -1.56 -11.82
CA SER A 200 -10.85 -2.00 -11.76
C SER A 200 -11.46 -1.78 -10.38
N GLU A 201 -12.76 -1.48 -10.34
CA GLU A 201 -13.59 -1.49 -9.12
C GLU A 201 -13.85 -2.92 -8.60
N GLN A 202 -13.41 -3.95 -9.33
CA GLN A 202 -13.58 -5.36 -9.00
C GLN A 202 -12.26 -6.05 -8.67
N PHE A 203 -11.28 -5.29 -8.20
CA PHE A 203 -9.97 -5.81 -7.87
C PHE A 203 -10.01 -6.71 -6.64
N ARG A 204 -9.22 -7.79 -6.65
CA ARG A 204 -9.00 -8.68 -5.50
C ARG A 204 -7.56 -9.15 -5.45
N VAL A 205 -7.10 -9.49 -4.26
CA VAL A 205 -5.84 -10.20 -4.01
C VAL A 205 -6.12 -11.48 -3.23
N ARG A 206 -5.35 -12.53 -3.48
CA ARG A 206 -5.38 -13.76 -2.67
C ARG A 206 -3.97 -14.25 -2.37
N PHE A 207 -3.83 -14.85 -1.20
CA PHE A 207 -2.60 -15.41 -0.67
C PHE A 207 -2.80 -16.90 -0.44
N ASN A 208 -2.02 -17.72 -1.13
CA ASN A 208 -2.09 -19.18 -1.07
C ASN A 208 -0.82 -19.74 -0.44
N ALA A 209 -0.91 -20.20 0.79
CA ALA A 209 0.13 -20.98 1.45
C ALA A 209 -0.16 -22.47 1.29
N SER A 210 0.84 -23.28 1.00
CA SER A 210 0.67 -24.71 0.77
C SER A 210 1.83 -25.52 1.30
N ASP A 211 1.51 -26.72 1.80
CA ASP A 211 2.44 -27.80 2.07
C ASP A 211 2.00 -29.02 1.23
N VAL A 212 2.69 -29.27 0.13
CA VAL A 212 2.35 -30.34 -0.80
C VAL A 212 3.52 -31.31 -0.98
N GLY A 213 3.26 -32.58 -0.82
CA GLY A 213 4.29 -33.62 -1.00
C GLY A 213 4.83 -34.17 0.31
N ASN A 214 6.10 -33.95 0.61
CA ASN A 214 6.70 -34.36 1.89
C ASN A 214 6.63 -33.19 2.86
N GLY A 215 6.16 -33.41 4.09
CA GLY A 215 5.89 -32.37 5.06
C GLY A 215 7.07 -31.42 5.34
N SER A 216 6.81 -30.14 5.21
CA SER A 216 7.65 -29.03 5.62
C SER A 216 6.99 -28.29 6.79
N VAL A 217 7.71 -27.40 7.44
CA VAL A 217 7.09 -26.44 8.37
C VAL A 217 6.81 -25.18 7.58
N ILE A 218 5.53 -24.93 7.30
CA ILE A 218 5.08 -23.81 6.48
C ILE A 218 4.31 -22.83 7.35
N GLU A 219 4.87 -21.61 7.47
CA GLU A 219 4.24 -20.51 8.18
C GLU A 219 4.13 -19.28 7.28
N ALA A 220 2.96 -18.67 7.28
CA ALA A 220 2.73 -17.44 6.54
C ALA A 220 1.93 -16.41 7.36
N GLY A 221 2.18 -15.15 7.07
CA GLY A 221 1.45 -14.02 7.67
C GLY A 221 1.21 -12.92 6.64
N ILE A 222 0.07 -12.24 6.76
CA ILE A 222 -0.30 -11.08 5.94
C ILE A 222 -0.84 -9.99 6.85
N ASP A 223 -0.39 -8.75 6.62
CA ASP A 223 -0.75 -7.60 7.43
C ASP A 223 -0.70 -6.29 6.63
N GLY A 224 -1.25 -5.20 7.16
CA GLY A 224 -1.13 -3.86 6.61
C GLY A 224 -1.55 -3.73 5.14
N ILE A 225 -2.64 -4.40 4.74
CA ILE A 225 -3.08 -4.42 3.36
C ILE A 225 -3.77 -3.11 3.01
N SER A 226 -3.32 -2.44 1.95
CA SER A 226 -3.97 -1.22 1.48
C SER A 226 -3.99 -1.10 -0.04
N VAL A 227 -5.01 -0.40 -0.54
CA VAL A 227 -5.04 0.12 -1.91
C VAL A 227 -5.11 1.63 -1.81
N VAL A 228 -4.05 2.27 -2.27
CA VAL A 228 -3.88 3.72 -2.20
C VAL A 228 -3.51 4.27 -3.57
N ALA A 229 -3.86 5.51 -3.84
CA ALA A 229 -3.28 6.28 -4.93
C ALA A 229 -2.62 7.54 -4.37
N ILE A 230 -1.47 7.84 -4.92
CA ILE A 230 -0.74 9.07 -4.65
C ILE A 230 -1.06 10.02 -5.78
N SER A 231 -1.61 11.17 -5.49
CA SER A 231 -1.89 12.18 -6.50
C SER A 231 -1.06 13.43 -6.28
N CYS A 232 -0.62 14.00 -7.38
CA CYS A 232 -0.20 15.37 -7.47
C CYS A 232 -1.35 16.15 -8.08
N VAL A 233 -2.30 16.54 -7.25
CA VAL A 233 -3.27 17.54 -7.69
C VAL A 233 -2.49 18.86 -7.77
N ASP A 234 -2.31 19.34 -8.97
CA ASP A 234 -1.78 20.67 -9.16
C ASP A 234 -2.84 21.66 -8.64
N GLU A 235 -2.68 22.12 -7.39
CA GLU A 235 -3.58 23.12 -6.81
C GLU A 235 -3.67 24.39 -7.67
N SER A 236 -2.68 24.61 -8.55
CA SER A 236 -2.70 25.72 -9.52
C SER A 236 -3.75 25.53 -10.61
N CYS A 237 -4.26 24.30 -10.80
CA CYS A 237 -5.25 23.93 -11.80
C CYS A 237 -6.65 23.69 -11.25
N GLN A 238 -6.87 23.86 -9.97
CA GLN A 238 -8.19 23.64 -9.35
C GLN A 238 -9.30 24.49 -9.98
N GLY A 239 -8.97 25.57 -10.69
CA GLY A 239 -9.90 26.41 -11.41
C GLY A 239 -9.97 26.16 -12.93
N ASP A 240 -9.27 25.20 -13.49
CA ASP A 240 -9.29 24.82 -14.91
C ASP A 240 -10.48 23.90 -15.19
N VAL A 241 -11.65 24.51 -15.38
CA VAL A 241 -12.94 23.81 -15.53
C VAL A 241 -13.06 23.13 -16.88
N ASP A 242 -12.44 23.68 -17.93
CA ASP A 242 -12.52 23.14 -19.28
C ASP A 242 -11.35 22.19 -19.63
N GLY A 243 -10.36 22.02 -18.72
CA GLY A 243 -9.24 21.10 -18.85
C GLY A 243 -8.22 21.49 -19.93
N ASN A 244 -8.14 22.79 -20.29
CA ASN A 244 -7.24 23.25 -21.34
C ASN A 244 -5.80 23.52 -20.85
N GLY A 245 -5.52 23.35 -19.56
CA GLY A 245 -4.23 23.56 -18.91
C GLY A 245 -3.96 25.03 -18.55
N THR A 246 -4.99 25.88 -18.52
CA THR A 246 -4.88 27.28 -18.16
C THR A 246 -6.14 27.77 -17.45
N VAL A 247 -6.03 28.21 -16.22
CA VAL A 247 -7.15 28.88 -15.53
C VAL A 247 -7.32 30.28 -16.07
N GLY A 248 -8.43 30.55 -16.73
CA GLY A 248 -8.67 31.79 -17.50
C GLY A 248 -10.10 32.27 -17.52
N VAL A 249 -10.39 33.06 -18.52
CA VAL A 249 -11.72 33.68 -18.69
C VAL A 249 -12.78 32.62 -19.03
N GLU A 250 -12.41 31.58 -19.75
CA GLU A 250 -13.28 30.48 -20.16
C GLU A 250 -13.82 29.75 -18.92
N ASP A 251 -12.97 29.49 -17.93
CA ASP A 251 -13.32 28.82 -16.65
C ASP A 251 -14.21 29.72 -15.79
N LEU A 252 -13.86 30.99 -15.72
CA LEU A 252 -14.69 31.97 -15.03
C LEU A 252 -16.12 32.01 -15.62
N LEU A 253 -16.23 31.95 -16.93
CA LEU A 253 -17.52 31.92 -17.64
C LEU A 253 -18.26 30.60 -17.40
N ALA A 254 -17.56 29.48 -17.27
CA ALA A 254 -18.15 28.19 -16.92
C ALA A 254 -18.79 28.24 -15.52
N VAL A 255 -18.10 28.75 -14.51
CA VAL A 255 -18.65 28.95 -13.15
C VAL A 255 -19.87 29.88 -13.17
N ILE A 256 -19.83 30.98 -13.97
CA ILE A 256 -20.96 31.90 -14.08
C ILE A 256 -22.14 31.23 -14.80
N ALA A 257 -21.90 30.42 -15.80
CA ALA A 257 -22.95 29.70 -16.53
C ALA A 257 -23.67 28.66 -15.67
N ASP A 258 -22.94 27.98 -14.78
CA ASP A 258 -23.46 26.99 -13.85
C ASP A 258 -23.92 27.59 -12.51
N TRP A 259 -23.97 28.91 -12.36
CA TRP A 259 -24.28 29.58 -11.10
C TRP A 259 -25.58 29.11 -10.46
N ASN A 260 -25.52 28.70 -9.18
CA ASN A 260 -26.59 28.03 -8.41
C ASN A 260 -26.96 26.63 -8.91
N CYS A 261 -26.17 26.00 -9.75
CA CYS A 261 -26.31 24.60 -10.05
C CYS A 261 -26.07 23.79 -8.75
N SER A 262 -26.88 22.74 -8.52
CA SER A 262 -26.83 21.91 -7.31
C SER A 262 -26.95 20.41 -7.59
N SER A 263 -26.86 20.00 -8.86
CA SER A 263 -26.81 18.60 -9.29
C SER A 263 -26.19 18.47 -10.67
N ASP A 264 -25.28 17.54 -10.83
CA ASP A 264 -24.53 17.27 -12.08
C ASP A 264 -23.83 18.53 -12.63
N CYS A 265 -23.24 19.32 -11.75
CA CYS A 265 -22.60 20.59 -12.07
C CYS A 265 -21.16 20.37 -12.51
N THR A 266 -20.78 20.90 -13.67
CA THR A 266 -19.39 20.80 -14.17
C THR A 266 -18.45 21.80 -13.53
N ALA A 267 -18.97 22.88 -12.96
CA ALA A 267 -18.20 23.95 -12.34
C ALA A 267 -18.30 24.02 -10.80
N ASP A 268 -18.70 22.90 -10.16
CA ASP A 268 -18.59 22.71 -8.70
C ASP A 268 -17.14 22.27 -8.40
N ILE A 269 -16.25 23.24 -8.26
CA ILE A 269 -14.81 23.03 -8.15
C ILE A 269 -14.41 22.57 -6.75
N ASN A 270 -15.15 23.03 -5.73
CA ASN A 270 -14.84 22.70 -4.33
C ASN A 270 -15.58 21.44 -3.83
N GLY A 271 -16.48 20.85 -4.66
CA GLY A 271 -17.22 19.63 -4.34
C GLY A 271 -18.29 19.80 -3.26
N ASP A 272 -18.76 21.03 -2.98
CA ASP A 272 -19.77 21.30 -1.94
C ASP A 272 -21.21 21.09 -2.42
N LEU A 273 -21.40 20.64 -3.66
CA LEU A 273 -22.67 20.41 -4.35
C LEU A 273 -23.44 21.70 -4.69
N LEU A 274 -22.76 22.82 -4.77
CA LEU A 274 -23.37 24.11 -5.12
C LEU A 274 -22.39 25.03 -5.83
N VAL A 275 -22.60 25.33 -7.09
CA VAL A 275 -21.78 26.34 -7.80
C VAL A 275 -22.09 27.74 -7.30
N ASN A 276 -21.12 28.38 -6.65
CA ASN A 276 -21.28 29.65 -5.96
C ASN A 276 -20.00 30.51 -5.95
N VAL A 277 -19.91 31.48 -5.05
CA VAL A 277 -18.76 32.34 -4.89
C VAL A 277 -17.50 31.56 -4.45
N GLY A 278 -17.64 30.40 -3.81
CA GLY A 278 -16.52 29.54 -3.42
C GLY A 278 -15.75 29.06 -4.64
N ASP A 279 -16.46 28.55 -5.65
CA ASP A 279 -15.90 28.07 -6.91
C ASP A 279 -15.26 29.19 -7.73
N LEU A 280 -15.95 30.33 -7.74
CA LEU A 280 -15.43 31.53 -8.40
C LEU A 280 -14.10 32.00 -7.81
N LEU A 281 -13.94 31.92 -6.51
CA LEU A 281 -12.69 32.29 -5.83
C LEU A 281 -11.56 31.31 -6.15
N LEU A 282 -11.86 30.02 -6.37
CA LEU A 282 -10.87 29.03 -6.80
C LEU A 282 -10.35 29.34 -8.21
N VAL A 283 -11.23 29.67 -9.16
CA VAL A 283 -10.79 30.14 -10.49
C VAL A 283 -9.91 31.39 -10.39
N ILE A 284 -10.33 32.38 -9.60
CA ILE A 284 -9.54 33.62 -9.46
C ILE A 284 -8.20 33.34 -8.76
N GLY A 285 -8.17 32.46 -7.77
CA GLY A 285 -6.97 32.06 -7.02
C GLY A 285 -5.96 31.26 -7.84
N GLY A 286 -6.46 30.45 -8.78
CA GLY A 286 -5.62 29.60 -9.67
C GLY A 286 -5.26 30.26 -11.01
N TRP A 287 -5.53 31.54 -11.22
CA TRP A 287 -5.39 32.23 -12.51
C TRP A 287 -4.02 32.13 -13.13
N GLY A 288 -3.92 31.52 -14.33
CA GLY A 288 -2.69 31.37 -15.10
C GLY A 288 -2.51 29.97 -15.68
N ASN A 289 -1.29 29.67 -16.13
CA ASN A 289 -0.96 28.35 -16.63
C ASN A 289 -0.92 27.32 -15.50
N CYS A 290 -1.50 26.16 -15.73
CA CYS A 290 -1.49 25.02 -14.83
C CYS A 290 -0.12 24.38 -14.63
N ASN A 291 0.82 24.58 -15.54
CA ASN A 291 2.20 24.15 -15.34
C ASN A 291 2.93 25.26 -14.56
N GLY A 292 2.99 25.09 -13.25
CA GLY A 292 3.73 25.97 -12.36
C GLY A 292 5.13 26.24 -12.90
N GLY A 293 5.50 27.50 -12.90
CA GLY A 293 6.77 27.99 -13.40
C GLY A 293 7.99 27.57 -12.57
#